data_1492789c425629844d0afad5c23e21a4
#
_entry.id   1492789c425629844d0afad5c23e21a4
#
_cell.length_a   1.000
_cell.length_b   1.000
_cell.length_c   1.000
_cell.angle_alpha   90.00
_cell.angle_beta   90.00
_cell.angle_gamma   90.00
#
_symmetry.space_group_name_H-M   'P 1'
#
loop_
_entity.id
_entity.type
_entity.pdbx_description
1 polymer ?
#
loop_
_entity_poly.entity_id
_entity_poly.type
_entity_poly.pdbx_seq_one_letter_code
_entity_poly.pdbx_strand_id
1 'polypeptide(L)'
;TAMAGTLLLLLGAQPGSAFDTLRFNLSGGDATLTERLRIASLLRTARDDGLTDPFEVYSIARAEYGHLIGQFYEAGFYAPIISIRIDGREAADISPLDPPVRIGTIDVQMQAGPAFVFGRTQIAPLAPGTELPEDFRPGAVARSTLIRDAAEAAVDGWRDQGHAQAQPAGQQITARHPGNTLDVAVQIAPGPRLRFGELRPEGHVRTRTARIHKIAGLPSGDVYSPREIQRAAERLRRT
;
A
#
# COMPACT_ATOMS: atom_id res chain seq x y z
N THR A 1 32.07 28.98 -57.45
CA THR A 1 30.77 28.35 -57.10
C THR A 1 30.88 27.78 -55.74
N ALA A 2 30.40 28.55 -54.75
CA ALA A 2 30.33 28.13 -53.35
C ALA A 2 28.88 27.66 -53.04
N MET A 3 28.70 26.39 -52.66
CA MET A 3 27.43 25.89 -52.15
C MET A 3 27.39 26.12 -50.65
N ALA A 4 26.51 26.99 -50.21
CA ALA A 4 26.17 27.16 -48.81
C ALA A 4 25.14 26.10 -48.42
N GLY A 5 25.55 25.14 -47.58
CA GLY A 5 24.64 24.15 -46.96
C GLY A 5 23.94 24.75 -45.75
N THR A 6 22.63 24.95 -45.85
CA THR A 6 21.78 25.38 -44.72
C THR A 6 21.52 24.20 -43.81
N LEU A 7 22.12 24.20 -42.61
CA LEU A 7 21.88 23.23 -41.57
C LEU A 7 20.54 23.58 -40.87
N LEU A 8 19.49 22.80 -41.14
CA LEU A 8 18.19 22.95 -40.51
C LEU A 8 18.27 22.26 -39.12
N LEU A 9 18.40 23.07 -38.06
CA LEU A 9 18.27 22.60 -36.68
C LEU A 9 16.79 22.27 -36.40
N LEU A 10 16.45 20.99 -36.41
CA LEU A 10 15.20 20.50 -35.86
C LEU A 10 15.25 20.68 -34.32
N LEU A 11 14.66 21.79 -33.83
CA LEU A 11 14.29 21.88 -32.41
C LEU A 11 13.21 20.82 -32.15
N GLY A 12 13.61 19.70 -31.53
CA GLY A 12 12.67 18.75 -31.01
C GLY A 12 11.83 19.42 -29.91
N ALA A 13 10.55 19.64 -30.18
CA ALA A 13 9.60 20.03 -29.15
C ALA A 13 9.58 18.92 -28.08
N GLN A 14 10.08 19.24 -26.90
CA GLN A 14 9.90 18.36 -25.76
C GLN A 14 8.39 18.28 -25.47
N PRO A 15 7.80 17.09 -25.21
CA PRO A 15 6.41 17.01 -24.79
C PRO A 15 6.27 17.84 -23.52
N GLY A 16 5.49 18.92 -23.59
CA GLY A 16 5.23 19.78 -22.45
C GLY A 16 4.47 18.98 -21.41
N SER A 17 4.92 19.01 -20.16
CA SER A 17 4.16 18.48 -19.03
C SER A 17 2.83 19.23 -18.90
N ALA A 18 1.77 18.59 -18.38
CA ALA A 18 0.46 19.24 -18.15
C ALA A 18 0.53 20.42 -17.18
N PHE A 19 1.63 20.55 -16.45
CA PHE A 19 1.89 21.66 -15.53
C PHE A 19 3.40 21.99 -15.48
N ASP A 20 3.69 23.29 -15.34
CA ASP A 20 5.08 23.79 -15.42
C ASP A 20 5.84 23.61 -14.11
N THR A 21 5.15 23.74 -13.00
CA THR A 21 5.78 23.79 -11.67
C THR A 21 5.06 22.89 -10.66
N LEU A 22 5.82 22.03 -9.98
CA LEU A 22 5.38 21.26 -8.82
C LEU A 22 6.25 21.61 -7.62
N ARG A 23 5.64 22.14 -6.58
CA ARG A 23 6.33 22.51 -5.33
C ARG A 23 5.86 21.64 -4.19
N PHE A 24 6.82 21.12 -3.40
CA PHE A 24 6.56 20.39 -2.17
C PHE A 24 7.15 21.12 -0.99
N ASN A 25 6.35 21.35 0.03
CA ASN A 25 6.78 21.93 1.29
C ASN A 25 6.21 21.10 2.46
N LEU A 26 7.10 20.60 3.32
CA LEU A 26 6.74 19.90 4.55
C LEU A 26 7.25 20.72 5.75
N SER A 27 6.36 21.03 6.67
CA SER A 27 6.69 21.55 8.00
C SER A 27 6.48 20.48 9.06
N GLY A 28 7.42 20.37 9.99
CA GLY A 28 7.46 19.25 10.95
C GLY A 28 7.90 17.95 10.29
N GLY A 29 8.50 17.05 11.06
CA GLY A 29 9.14 15.84 10.55
C GLY A 29 10.61 16.06 10.19
N ASP A 30 11.27 14.97 9.79
CA ASP A 30 12.69 14.98 9.42
C ASP A 30 12.90 14.95 7.89
N ALA A 31 14.15 14.99 7.47
CA ALA A 31 14.51 14.92 6.04
C ALA A 31 14.10 13.58 5.41
N THR A 32 14.11 12.50 6.19
CA THR A 32 13.73 11.15 5.73
C THR A 32 12.24 11.10 5.38
N LEU A 33 11.39 11.68 6.23
CA LEU A 33 9.95 11.78 5.96
C LEU A 33 9.69 12.65 4.73
N THR A 34 10.39 13.78 4.62
CA THR A 34 10.25 14.66 3.45
C THR A 34 10.56 13.95 2.14
N GLU A 35 11.69 13.23 2.10
CA GLU A 35 12.09 12.50 0.89
C GLU A 35 11.16 11.33 0.59
N ARG A 36 10.71 10.60 1.62
CA ARG A 36 9.73 9.53 1.48
C ARG A 36 8.43 10.03 0.85
N LEU A 37 7.85 11.12 1.36
CA LEU A 37 6.61 11.69 0.83
C LEU A 37 6.81 12.19 -0.61
N ARG A 38 7.97 12.79 -0.90
CA ARG A 38 8.30 13.26 -2.23
C ARG A 38 8.43 12.13 -3.25
N ILE A 39 9.06 11.01 -2.87
CA ILE A 39 9.21 9.83 -3.73
C ILE A 39 7.85 9.15 -3.94
N ALA A 40 7.03 9.08 -2.91
CA ALA A 40 5.72 8.43 -2.98
C ALA A 40 4.67 9.24 -3.75
N SER A 41 4.89 10.55 -4.00
CA SER A 41 3.89 11.43 -4.60
C SER A 41 3.42 10.97 -5.98
N LEU A 42 2.12 10.86 -6.14
CA LEU A 42 1.46 10.56 -7.42
C LEU A 42 1.64 11.71 -8.42
N LEU A 43 1.59 12.96 -7.95
CA LEU A 43 1.81 14.14 -8.78
C LEU A 43 3.23 14.19 -9.34
N ARG A 44 4.22 13.78 -8.55
CA ARG A 44 5.59 13.67 -9.03
C ARG A 44 5.72 12.59 -10.11
N THR A 45 5.15 11.41 -9.86
CA THR A 45 5.12 10.32 -10.85
C THR A 45 4.46 10.78 -12.14
N ALA A 46 3.29 11.44 -12.08
CA ALA A 46 2.59 11.97 -13.24
C ALA A 46 3.44 12.97 -14.04
N ARG A 47 4.21 13.82 -13.34
CA ARG A 47 5.13 14.75 -14.01
C ARG A 47 6.31 14.03 -14.67
N ASP A 48 6.93 13.09 -13.97
CA ASP A 48 8.09 12.34 -14.45
C ASP A 48 7.71 11.43 -15.64
N ASP A 49 6.46 10.95 -15.68
CA ASP A 49 5.86 10.21 -16.81
C ASP A 49 5.42 11.11 -17.98
N GLY A 50 5.53 12.44 -17.83
CA GLY A 50 5.19 13.41 -18.87
C GLY A 50 3.69 13.51 -19.15
N LEU A 51 2.84 13.33 -18.13
CA LEU A 51 1.39 13.46 -18.28
C LEU A 51 1.01 14.86 -18.75
N THR A 52 0.18 14.95 -19.79
CA THR A 52 -0.17 16.22 -20.47
C THR A 52 -1.63 16.63 -20.33
N ASP A 53 -2.54 15.72 -19.93
CA ASP A 53 -3.96 16.01 -19.78
C ASP A 53 -4.23 16.73 -18.44
N PRO A 54 -4.72 17.97 -18.45
CA PRO A 54 -5.04 18.71 -17.23
C PRO A 54 -6.12 18.03 -16.37
N PHE A 55 -7.09 17.34 -16.98
CA PHE A 55 -8.13 16.63 -16.24
C PHE A 55 -7.57 15.42 -15.45
N GLU A 56 -6.66 14.67 -16.09
CA GLU A 56 -5.98 13.55 -15.41
C GLU A 56 -5.12 14.07 -14.26
N VAL A 57 -4.33 15.14 -14.47
CA VAL A 57 -3.53 15.77 -13.41
C VAL A 57 -4.40 16.28 -12.25
N TYR A 58 -5.53 16.91 -12.56
CA TYR A 58 -6.50 17.34 -11.55
C TYR A 58 -7.03 16.15 -10.73
N SER A 59 -7.35 15.05 -11.41
CA SER A 59 -7.84 13.82 -10.77
C SER A 59 -6.78 13.20 -9.84
N ILE A 60 -5.52 13.19 -10.28
CA ILE A 60 -4.37 12.76 -9.48
C ILE A 60 -4.17 13.68 -8.27
N ALA A 61 -4.27 15.01 -8.44
CA ALA A 61 -4.15 15.95 -7.33
C ALA A 61 -5.21 15.72 -6.25
N ARG A 62 -6.42 15.32 -6.63
CA ARG A 62 -7.46 14.93 -5.67
C ARG A 62 -7.18 13.60 -4.99
N ALA A 63 -6.64 12.63 -5.69
CA ALA A 63 -6.25 11.34 -5.12
C ALA A 63 -5.03 11.45 -4.19
N GLU A 64 -4.17 12.44 -4.42
CA GLU A 64 -2.92 12.68 -3.68
C GLU A 64 -3.18 12.91 -2.18
N TYR A 65 -4.28 13.56 -1.77
CA TYR A 65 -4.61 13.74 -0.36
C TYR A 65 -4.67 12.41 0.39
N GLY A 66 -5.47 11.47 -0.11
CA GLY A 66 -5.60 10.16 0.52
C GLY A 66 -4.31 9.37 0.49
N HIS A 67 -3.57 9.47 -0.61
CA HIS A 67 -2.28 8.80 -0.76
C HIS A 67 -1.25 9.32 0.25
N LEU A 68 -1.08 10.64 0.37
CA LEU A 68 -0.16 11.25 1.33
C LEU A 68 -0.57 10.98 2.77
N ILE A 69 -1.87 11.02 3.10
CA ILE A 69 -2.37 10.61 4.44
C ILE A 69 -1.91 9.19 4.77
N GLY A 70 -2.04 8.26 3.83
CA GLY A 70 -1.55 6.88 4.01
C GLY A 70 -0.06 6.84 4.32
N GLN A 71 0.76 7.61 3.60
CA GLN A 71 2.20 7.70 3.83
C GLN A 71 2.55 8.28 5.21
N PHE A 72 1.80 9.29 5.69
CA PHE A 72 1.95 9.80 7.04
C PHE A 72 1.61 8.75 8.10
N TYR A 73 0.53 8.00 7.92
CA TYR A 73 0.14 6.92 8.85
C TYR A 73 1.17 5.80 8.90
N GLU A 74 1.77 5.45 7.75
CA GLU A 74 2.88 4.50 7.71
C GLU A 74 4.13 5.00 8.43
N ALA A 75 4.32 6.31 8.54
CA ALA A 75 5.40 6.92 9.30
C ALA A 75 5.05 7.22 10.78
N GLY A 76 3.78 6.99 11.19
CA GLY A 76 3.33 7.20 12.57
C GLY A 76 2.77 8.60 12.86
N PHE A 77 2.39 9.36 11.84
CA PHE A 77 1.79 10.70 11.98
C PHE A 77 0.29 10.63 11.69
N TYR A 78 -0.55 10.85 12.70
CA TYR A 78 -2.02 10.68 12.60
C TYR A 78 -2.80 11.99 12.64
N ALA A 79 -2.11 13.12 12.58
CA ALA A 79 -2.73 14.45 12.51
C ALA A 79 -2.08 15.34 11.43
N PRO A 80 -1.79 14.82 10.21
CA PRO A 80 -1.22 15.66 9.18
C PRO A 80 -2.27 16.65 8.65
N ILE A 81 -1.80 17.84 8.27
CA ILE A 81 -2.58 18.81 7.51
C ILE A 81 -1.97 18.87 6.11
N ILE A 82 -2.81 18.68 5.08
CA ILE A 82 -2.39 18.65 3.68
C ILE A 82 -3.25 19.65 2.90
N SER A 83 -2.61 20.52 2.13
CA SER A 83 -3.22 21.45 1.20
C SER A 83 -2.55 21.28 -0.17
N ILE A 84 -3.35 21.04 -1.21
CA ILE A 84 -2.87 20.90 -2.58
C ILE A 84 -3.57 21.96 -3.41
N ARG A 85 -2.80 22.91 -3.92
CA ARG A 85 -3.36 24.03 -4.68
C ARG A 85 -2.95 23.95 -6.14
N ILE A 86 -3.95 24.05 -7.00
CA ILE A 86 -3.79 24.17 -8.45
C ILE A 86 -4.02 25.64 -8.80
N ASP A 87 -2.96 26.32 -9.29
CA ASP A 87 -2.98 27.74 -9.61
C ASP A 87 -3.60 28.61 -8.50
N GLY A 88 -3.24 28.30 -7.23
CA GLY A 88 -3.69 29.00 -6.04
C GLY A 88 -5.04 28.56 -5.47
N ARG A 89 -5.82 27.73 -6.18
CA ARG A 89 -7.12 27.19 -5.71
C ARG A 89 -6.91 25.82 -5.07
N GLU A 90 -7.53 25.59 -3.90
CA GLU A 90 -7.47 24.27 -3.26
C GLU A 90 -8.13 23.21 -4.16
N ALA A 91 -7.40 22.13 -4.47
CA ALA A 91 -7.85 21.11 -5.42
C ALA A 91 -9.12 20.39 -4.94
N ALA A 92 -9.31 20.26 -3.62
CA ALA A 92 -10.52 19.68 -3.03
C ALA A 92 -11.77 20.53 -3.29
N ASP A 93 -11.62 21.86 -3.43
CA ASP A 93 -12.70 22.81 -3.62
C ASP A 93 -13.07 23.04 -5.10
N ILE A 94 -12.24 22.54 -6.02
CA ILE A 94 -12.53 22.59 -7.46
C ILE A 94 -13.63 21.57 -7.80
N SER A 95 -14.69 22.04 -8.46
CA SER A 95 -15.78 21.16 -8.89
C SER A 95 -15.32 20.14 -9.93
N PRO A 96 -15.64 18.85 -9.77
CA PRO A 96 -15.39 17.85 -10.82
C PRO A 96 -16.14 18.10 -12.13
N LEU A 97 -17.22 18.93 -12.08
CA LEU A 97 -18.01 19.30 -13.25
C LEU A 97 -17.41 20.50 -14.02
N ASP A 98 -16.44 21.19 -13.41
CA ASP A 98 -15.73 22.33 -14.01
C ASP A 98 -14.22 22.24 -13.69
N PRO A 99 -13.55 21.20 -14.20
CA PRO A 99 -12.12 21.00 -13.96
C PRO A 99 -11.27 22.03 -14.70
N PRO A 100 -10.02 22.27 -14.27
CA PRO A 100 -9.14 23.19 -14.95
C PRO A 100 -8.82 22.70 -16.38
N VAL A 101 -8.96 23.58 -17.36
CA VAL A 101 -8.54 23.30 -18.76
C VAL A 101 -7.05 23.48 -19.00
N ARG A 102 -6.35 24.13 -18.07
CA ARG A 102 -4.90 24.31 -18.03
C ARG A 102 -4.45 24.36 -16.57
N ILE A 103 -3.25 23.85 -16.31
CA ILE A 103 -2.62 23.89 -15.00
C ILE A 103 -1.21 24.44 -15.17
N GLY A 104 -0.89 25.53 -14.48
CA GLY A 104 0.45 26.13 -14.47
C GLY A 104 1.28 25.63 -13.29
N THR A 105 0.72 25.74 -12.08
CA THR A 105 1.45 25.46 -10.85
C THR A 105 0.63 24.58 -9.92
N ILE A 106 1.29 23.57 -9.35
CA ILE A 106 0.73 22.77 -8.24
C ILE A 106 1.62 22.97 -7.02
N ASP A 107 1.02 23.42 -5.92
CA ASP A 107 1.68 23.60 -4.64
C ASP A 107 1.13 22.58 -3.63
N VAL A 108 1.98 21.66 -3.16
CA VAL A 108 1.67 20.69 -2.11
C VAL A 108 2.29 21.17 -0.80
N GLN A 109 1.45 21.57 0.13
CA GLN A 109 1.87 22.02 1.45
C GLN A 109 1.40 21.01 2.51
N MET A 110 2.30 20.59 3.36
CA MET A 110 2.06 19.56 4.36
C MET A 110 2.59 20.01 5.72
N GLN A 111 1.86 19.64 6.77
CA GLN A 111 2.29 19.73 8.16
C GLN A 111 2.17 18.33 8.77
N ALA A 112 3.28 17.77 9.26
CA ALA A 112 3.27 16.40 9.78
C ALA A 112 2.48 16.25 11.09
N GLY A 113 2.47 17.29 11.91
CA GLY A 113 2.00 17.20 13.28
C GLY A 113 2.93 16.36 14.17
N PRO A 114 2.50 15.97 15.38
CA PRO A 114 3.29 15.13 16.27
C PRO A 114 3.31 13.67 15.81
N ALA A 115 4.43 12.98 16.06
CA ALA A 115 4.48 11.52 15.93
C ALA A 115 3.67 10.86 17.06
N PHE A 116 2.95 9.79 16.71
CA PHE A 116 2.16 8.99 17.65
C PHE A 116 2.94 7.73 18.05
N VAL A 117 2.72 7.30 19.29
CA VAL A 117 3.19 6.01 19.79
C VAL A 117 2.00 5.11 20.07
N PHE A 118 2.21 3.80 20.06
CA PHE A 118 1.14 2.88 20.47
C PHE A 118 0.80 3.10 21.95
N GLY A 119 -0.49 3.22 22.24
CA GLY A 119 -1.06 3.17 23.57
C GLY A 119 -1.36 1.71 23.95
N ARG A 120 -2.57 1.25 23.65
CA ARG A 120 -2.95 -0.16 23.79
C ARG A 120 -2.75 -0.88 22.46
N THR A 121 -2.13 -2.07 22.50
CA THR A 121 -2.04 -2.97 21.37
C THR A 121 -2.68 -4.30 21.71
N GLN A 122 -3.74 -4.68 21.04
CA GLN A 122 -4.48 -5.92 21.31
C GLN A 122 -4.86 -6.60 20.01
N ILE A 123 -4.49 -7.87 19.88
CA ILE A 123 -4.99 -8.75 18.82
C ILE A 123 -5.49 -10.02 19.50
N ALA A 124 -6.74 -10.40 19.22
CA ALA A 124 -7.35 -11.57 19.86
C ALA A 124 -8.43 -12.21 18.96
N PRO A 125 -8.58 -13.55 19.04
CA PRO A 125 -7.68 -14.49 19.70
C PRO A 125 -6.39 -14.71 18.92
N LEU A 126 -5.30 -15.08 19.61
CA LEU A 126 -4.06 -15.54 19.00
C LEU A 126 -3.94 -17.06 19.04
N ALA A 127 -3.41 -17.64 17.98
CA ALA A 127 -3.04 -19.05 17.98
C ALA A 127 -1.80 -19.29 18.86
N PRO A 128 -1.67 -20.47 19.49
CA PRO A 128 -0.48 -20.80 20.26
C PRO A 128 0.80 -20.68 19.42
N GLY A 129 1.82 -20.03 19.97
CA GLY A 129 3.10 -19.83 19.31
C GLY A 129 3.12 -18.72 18.24
N THR A 130 2.04 -17.92 18.12
CA THR A 130 2.06 -16.75 17.23
C THR A 130 2.99 -15.68 17.79
N GLU A 131 3.97 -15.28 17.00
CA GLU A 131 4.87 -14.15 17.28
C GLU A 131 4.39 -12.92 16.52
N LEU A 132 4.12 -11.83 17.24
CA LEU A 132 3.78 -10.54 16.67
C LEU A 132 5.05 -9.73 16.42
N PRO A 133 5.03 -8.74 15.48
CA PRO A 133 6.16 -7.84 15.28
C PRO A 133 6.61 -7.20 16.61
N GLU A 134 7.92 -7.17 16.88
CA GLU A 134 8.48 -6.70 18.15
C GLU A 134 8.06 -5.26 18.47
N ASP A 135 8.00 -4.40 17.46
CA ASP A 135 7.59 -3.00 17.61
C ASP A 135 6.07 -2.80 17.71
N PHE A 136 5.26 -3.85 17.59
CA PHE A 136 3.82 -3.76 17.85
C PHE A 136 3.54 -3.81 19.35
N ARG A 137 3.99 -2.81 20.08
CA ARG A 137 3.90 -2.73 21.55
C ARG A 137 3.68 -1.30 22.03
N PRO A 138 3.10 -1.12 23.23
CA PRO A 138 2.96 0.21 23.83
C PRO A 138 4.28 0.98 23.88
N GLY A 139 4.24 2.28 23.55
CA GLY A 139 5.37 3.18 23.53
C GLY A 139 6.22 3.15 22.26
N ALA A 140 6.10 2.16 21.41
CA ALA A 140 6.76 2.16 20.08
C ALA A 140 6.03 3.11 19.11
N VAL A 141 6.74 3.61 18.09
CA VAL A 141 6.14 4.47 17.04
C VAL A 141 4.99 3.74 16.36
N ALA A 142 3.81 4.36 16.33
CA ALA A 142 2.58 3.75 15.85
C ALA A 142 2.51 3.75 14.32
N ARG A 143 3.31 2.96 13.65
CA ARG A 143 3.27 2.80 12.20
C ARG A 143 2.09 1.93 11.78
N SER A 144 1.28 2.37 10.81
CA SER A 144 0.13 1.59 10.34
C SER A 144 0.54 0.25 9.71
N THR A 145 1.74 0.16 9.15
CA THR A 145 2.31 -1.10 8.64
C THR A 145 2.43 -2.16 9.74
N LEU A 146 2.87 -1.78 10.95
CA LEU A 146 2.96 -2.71 12.09
C LEU A 146 1.61 -3.29 12.50
N ILE A 147 0.53 -2.52 12.36
CA ILE A 147 -0.82 -3.00 12.67
C ILE A 147 -1.23 -4.07 11.66
N ARG A 148 -0.97 -3.82 10.37
CA ARG A 148 -1.23 -4.79 9.30
C ARG A 148 -0.40 -6.05 9.48
N ASP A 149 0.90 -5.90 9.66
CA ASP A 149 1.84 -7.02 9.80
C ASP A 149 1.50 -7.89 11.03
N ALA A 150 1.07 -7.25 12.13
CA ALA A 150 0.61 -7.95 13.32
C ALA A 150 -0.70 -8.70 13.09
N ALA A 151 -1.65 -8.12 12.34
CA ALA A 151 -2.89 -8.79 11.98
C ALA A 151 -2.63 -9.98 11.03
N GLU A 152 -1.73 -9.82 10.06
CA GLU A 152 -1.30 -10.90 9.17
C GLU A 152 -0.63 -12.04 9.94
N ALA A 153 0.30 -11.73 10.85
CA ALA A 153 0.95 -12.73 11.70
C ALA A 153 -0.07 -13.51 12.55
N ALA A 154 -1.08 -12.83 13.08
CA ALA A 154 -2.15 -13.48 13.84
C ALA A 154 -3.00 -14.41 12.97
N VAL A 155 -3.33 -14.02 11.75
CA VAL A 155 -4.05 -14.85 10.78
C VAL A 155 -3.21 -16.06 10.38
N ASP A 156 -1.94 -15.87 10.07
CA ASP A 156 -1.04 -16.94 9.65
C ASP A 156 -0.78 -17.94 10.78
N GLY A 157 -0.69 -17.47 12.03
CA GLY A 157 -0.62 -18.35 13.19
C GLY A 157 -1.83 -19.32 13.27
N TRP A 158 -3.05 -18.84 13.01
CA TRP A 158 -4.24 -19.69 12.95
C TRP A 158 -4.26 -20.62 11.74
N ARG A 159 -3.79 -20.14 10.57
CA ARG A 159 -3.67 -20.97 9.36
C ARG A 159 -2.69 -22.11 9.55
N ASP A 160 -1.58 -21.88 10.23
CA ASP A 160 -0.59 -22.92 10.59
C ASP A 160 -1.16 -23.97 11.55
N GLN A 161 -2.21 -23.64 12.34
CA GLN A 161 -2.95 -24.58 13.18
C GLN A 161 -4.08 -25.31 12.44
N GLY A 162 -4.24 -25.09 11.14
CA GLY A 162 -5.24 -25.75 10.30
C GLY A 162 -6.51 -24.93 10.06
N HIS A 163 -6.58 -23.69 10.47
CA HIS A 163 -7.72 -22.80 10.28
C HIS A 163 -7.59 -22.02 8.97
N ALA A 164 -7.77 -22.69 7.84
CA ALA A 164 -7.54 -22.12 6.50
C ALA A 164 -8.36 -20.86 6.18
N GLN A 165 -9.50 -20.69 6.87
CA GLN A 165 -10.41 -19.56 6.69
C GLN A 165 -10.18 -18.42 7.70
N ALA A 166 -9.07 -18.47 8.45
CA ALA A 166 -8.74 -17.40 9.38
C ALA A 166 -8.63 -16.05 8.68
N GLN A 167 -9.27 -15.03 9.27
CA GLN A 167 -9.33 -13.67 8.74
C GLN A 167 -9.53 -12.64 9.83
N PRO A 168 -9.17 -11.36 9.62
CA PRO A 168 -9.59 -10.29 10.52
C PRO A 168 -11.12 -10.16 10.48
N ALA A 169 -11.76 -10.08 11.67
CA ALA A 169 -13.21 -9.95 11.81
C ALA A 169 -13.64 -8.53 12.20
N GLY A 170 -12.73 -7.75 12.75
CA GLY A 170 -12.99 -6.38 13.14
C GLY A 170 -11.70 -5.67 13.54
N GLN A 171 -11.72 -4.35 13.39
CA GLN A 171 -10.60 -3.50 13.77
C GLN A 171 -11.12 -2.20 14.38
N GLN A 172 -10.57 -1.82 15.52
CA GLN A 172 -10.82 -0.54 16.16
C GLN A 172 -9.48 0.16 16.40
N ILE A 173 -9.32 1.33 15.78
CA ILE A 173 -8.16 2.20 15.97
C ILE A 173 -8.64 3.53 16.50
N THR A 174 -8.06 3.98 17.61
CA THR A 174 -8.43 5.25 18.26
C THR A 174 -7.19 6.10 18.48
N ALA A 175 -7.11 7.24 17.77
CA ALA A 175 -6.08 8.23 17.99
C ALA A 175 -6.46 9.14 19.17
N ARG A 176 -5.60 9.25 20.16
CA ARG A 176 -5.75 10.13 21.35
C ARG A 176 -4.80 11.30 21.22
N HIS A 177 -5.29 12.40 20.70
CA HIS A 177 -4.50 13.61 20.43
C HIS A 177 -3.84 14.23 21.68
N PRO A 178 -4.48 14.29 22.87
CA PRO A 178 -3.84 14.90 24.03
C PRO A 178 -2.54 14.22 24.47
N GLY A 179 -2.38 12.92 24.14
CA GLY A 179 -1.19 12.13 24.48
C GLY A 179 -0.41 11.63 23.28
N ASN A 180 -0.83 11.95 22.06
CA ASN A 180 -0.27 11.44 20.82
C ASN A 180 -0.12 9.91 20.85
N THR A 181 -1.16 9.22 21.32
CA THR A 181 -1.17 7.77 21.44
C THR A 181 -2.23 7.15 20.51
N LEU A 182 -1.91 5.97 19.98
CA LEU A 182 -2.80 5.19 19.13
C LEU A 182 -3.17 3.89 19.83
N ASP A 183 -4.42 3.75 20.22
CA ASP A 183 -4.97 2.48 20.74
C ASP A 183 -5.44 1.63 19.56
N VAL A 184 -5.03 0.36 19.55
CA VAL A 184 -5.36 -0.61 18.49
C VAL A 184 -5.95 -1.87 19.10
N ALA A 185 -7.11 -2.29 18.59
CA ALA A 185 -7.72 -3.58 18.89
C ALA A 185 -8.11 -4.25 17.56
N VAL A 186 -7.58 -5.44 17.30
CA VAL A 186 -7.92 -6.27 16.14
C VAL A 186 -8.55 -7.58 16.61
N GLN A 187 -9.69 -7.91 16.03
CA GLN A 187 -10.37 -9.18 16.26
C GLN A 187 -10.05 -10.14 15.11
N ILE A 188 -9.69 -11.37 15.45
CA ILE A 188 -9.46 -12.45 14.48
C ILE A 188 -10.59 -13.44 14.57
N ALA A 189 -11.14 -13.86 13.44
CA ALA A 189 -12.03 -15.01 13.31
C ALA A 189 -11.22 -16.20 12.76
N PRO A 190 -10.90 -17.20 13.59
CA PRO A 190 -10.13 -18.35 13.13
C PRO A 190 -10.87 -19.21 12.09
N GLY A 191 -12.21 -19.26 12.19
CA GLY A 191 -13.00 -20.20 11.41
C GLY A 191 -12.79 -21.66 11.85
N PRO A 192 -13.33 -22.65 11.13
CA PRO A 192 -13.20 -24.05 11.46
C PRO A 192 -11.78 -24.57 11.17
N ARG A 193 -11.35 -25.55 11.94
CA ARG A 193 -10.14 -26.34 11.64
C ARG A 193 -10.45 -27.31 10.51
N LEU A 194 -9.71 -27.22 9.42
CA LEU A 194 -9.96 -27.98 8.20
C LEU A 194 -8.93 -29.08 7.98
N ARG A 195 -9.28 -30.02 7.12
CA ARG A 195 -8.41 -31.10 6.65
C ARG A 195 -8.34 -31.09 5.13
N PHE A 196 -7.26 -31.60 4.58
CA PHE A 196 -7.13 -31.77 3.14
C PHE A 196 -8.19 -32.76 2.63
N GLY A 197 -8.95 -32.34 1.62
CA GLY A 197 -9.80 -33.20 0.84
C GLY A 197 -9.01 -33.92 -0.27
N GLU A 198 -9.76 -34.50 -1.19
CA GLU A 198 -9.20 -35.10 -2.39
C GLU A 198 -8.71 -34.03 -3.37
N LEU A 199 -7.49 -34.15 -3.89
CA LEU A 199 -6.98 -33.30 -4.96
C LEU A 199 -7.72 -33.57 -6.27
N ARG A 200 -8.31 -32.58 -6.90
CA ARG A 200 -9.00 -32.68 -8.19
C ARG A 200 -8.25 -31.84 -9.23
N PRO A 201 -7.40 -32.47 -10.07
CA PRO A 201 -6.69 -31.76 -11.12
C PRO A 201 -7.62 -31.39 -12.26
N GLU A 202 -7.55 -30.17 -12.76
CA GLU A 202 -8.30 -29.66 -13.91
C GLU A 202 -7.33 -29.06 -14.95
N GLY A 203 -7.76 -29.00 -16.22
CA GLY A 203 -7.01 -28.35 -17.30
C GLY A 203 -5.75 -29.08 -17.78
N HIS A 204 -5.49 -30.31 -17.30
CA HIS A 204 -4.34 -31.10 -17.75
C HIS A 204 -4.65 -31.85 -19.05
N VAL A 205 -3.80 -31.70 -20.08
CA VAL A 205 -4.00 -32.33 -21.40
C VAL A 205 -3.04 -33.51 -21.62
N ARG A 206 -1.80 -33.39 -21.16
CA ARG A 206 -0.69 -34.32 -21.44
C ARG A 206 -0.29 -35.18 -20.26
N THR A 207 -0.59 -34.77 -19.05
CA THR A 207 -0.16 -35.47 -17.83
C THR A 207 -1.29 -36.27 -17.23
N ARG A 208 -1.05 -37.54 -16.91
CA ARG A 208 -2.08 -38.42 -16.30
C ARG A 208 -2.40 -37.95 -14.88
N THR A 209 -3.69 -37.96 -14.51
CA THR A 209 -4.17 -37.56 -13.15
C THR A 209 -3.39 -38.24 -12.02
N ALA A 210 -3.16 -39.56 -12.11
CA ALA A 210 -2.40 -40.32 -11.12
C ALA A 210 -0.95 -39.79 -10.95
N ARG A 211 -0.33 -39.31 -12.04
CA ARG A 211 0.99 -38.70 -12.00
C ARG A 211 0.96 -37.35 -11.25
N ILE A 212 -0.09 -36.55 -11.48
CA ILE A 212 -0.28 -35.27 -10.80
C ILE A 212 -0.44 -35.50 -9.30
N HIS A 213 -1.27 -36.43 -8.87
CA HIS A 213 -1.44 -36.80 -7.45
C HIS A 213 -0.11 -37.20 -6.81
N LYS A 214 0.65 -38.07 -7.51
CA LYS A 214 1.95 -38.52 -7.00
C LYS A 214 2.96 -37.37 -6.86
N ILE A 215 2.98 -36.41 -7.78
CA ILE A 215 3.88 -35.23 -7.74
C ILE A 215 3.44 -34.27 -6.67
N ALA A 216 2.16 -33.93 -6.62
CA ALA A 216 1.60 -33.02 -5.62
C ALA A 216 1.82 -33.54 -4.19
N GLY A 217 1.57 -34.82 -3.96
CA GLY A 217 1.83 -35.49 -2.68
C GLY A 217 1.10 -34.81 -1.50
N LEU A 218 -0.13 -34.28 -1.74
CA LEU A 218 -0.95 -33.72 -0.68
C LEU A 218 -1.55 -34.84 0.17
N PRO A 219 -1.41 -34.77 1.50
CA PRO A 219 -1.90 -35.82 2.39
C PRO A 219 -3.40 -35.66 2.65
N SER A 220 -4.27 -36.32 1.88
CA SER A 220 -5.71 -36.33 2.10
C SER A 220 -6.06 -36.80 3.52
N GLY A 221 -6.96 -36.08 4.20
CA GLY A 221 -7.38 -36.36 5.56
C GLY A 221 -6.52 -35.75 6.66
N ASP A 222 -5.31 -35.30 6.35
CA ASP A 222 -4.45 -34.59 7.31
C ASP A 222 -4.94 -33.17 7.55
N VAL A 223 -4.54 -32.58 8.68
CA VAL A 223 -4.86 -31.18 8.99
C VAL A 223 -4.28 -30.27 7.91
N TYR A 224 -5.08 -29.31 7.48
CA TYR A 224 -4.65 -28.28 6.55
C TYR A 224 -3.37 -27.61 7.00
N SER A 225 -2.45 -27.37 6.07
CA SER A 225 -1.20 -26.65 6.27
C SER A 225 -0.85 -25.84 5.03
N PRO A 226 -0.66 -24.51 5.15
CA PRO A 226 -0.20 -23.66 4.04
C PRO A 226 1.12 -24.16 3.45
N ARG A 227 2.03 -24.64 4.30
CA ARG A 227 3.35 -25.15 3.90
C ARG A 227 3.24 -26.38 3.00
N GLU A 228 2.30 -27.29 3.28
CA GLU A 228 2.10 -28.46 2.41
C GLU A 228 1.53 -28.07 1.05
N ILE A 229 0.64 -27.07 0.98
CA ILE A 229 0.15 -26.53 -0.32
C ILE A 229 1.30 -25.92 -1.10
N GLN A 230 2.13 -25.09 -0.46
CA GLN A 230 3.26 -24.45 -1.12
C GLN A 230 4.26 -25.49 -1.65
N ARG A 231 4.60 -26.51 -0.86
CA ARG A 231 5.47 -27.61 -1.27
C ARG A 231 4.88 -28.40 -2.45
N ALA A 232 3.59 -28.67 -2.43
CA ALA A 232 2.90 -29.35 -3.53
C ALA A 232 2.94 -28.51 -4.81
N ALA A 233 2.67 -27.20 -4.72
CA ALA A 233 2.75 -26.26 -5.83
C ALA A 233 4.16 -26.18 -6.42
N GLU A 234 5.21 -26.13 -5.57
CA GLU A 234 6.59 -26.13 -6.01
C GLU A 234 6.96 -27.44 -6.74
N ARG A 235 6.54 -28.59 -6.21
CA ARG A 235 6.76 -29.89 -6.88
C ARG A 235 6.13 -29.94 -8.26
N LEU A 236 4.91 -29.41 -8.39
CA LEU A 236 4.19 -29.34 -9.67
C LEU A 236 4.80 -28.37 -10.68
N ARG A 237 5.36 -27.25 -10.22
CA ARG A 237 6.01 -26.25 -11.10
C ARG A 237 7.34 -26.74 -11.69
N ARG A 238 8.01 -27.70 -11.05
CA ARG A 238 9.31 -28.26 -11.51
C ARG A 238 9.14 -29.38 -12.54
N THR A 239 7.92 -29.71 -12.94
CA THR A 239 7.59 -30.84 -13.85
C THR A 239 7.02 -30.33 -15.16
#